data_69eb2ec25958799595bb1fde4e22a8d8
#
_entry.id   69eb2ec25958799595bb1fde4e22a8d8
#
_cell.length_a   1.000
_cell.length_b   1.000
_cell.length_c   1.000
_cell.angle_alpha   90.00
_cell.angle_beta   90.00
_cell.angle_gamma   90.00
#
_symmetry.space_group_name_H-M   'P 1'
#
loop_
_entity.id
_entity.type
_entity.pdbx_description
1 polymer ?
#
loop_
_entity_poly.entity_id
_entity_poly.type
_entity_poly.pdbx_seq_one_letter_code
_entity_poly.pdbx_strand_id
1 'polypeptide(L)'
;MSDNGAYMKKVLLQVEDLNAVIEKIKSEDFVDKDNIYLLGSSMGGVTVATCAVTHTDDIKGIILQYPAIFLNEQAYEIGAEYDVNGYKNPVLLLQGDSDKVVPDKYSIELCDYYNSIDKNHCRMIIYNGQSHVFTGKYKVIAARDIYEFISA
;
A
#
# COMPACT_ATOMS: atom_id res chain seq x y z
N MET A 1 -18.98 -20.75 -3.70
CA MET A 1 -17.73 -20.64 -4.47
C MET A 1 -17.57 -19.24 -4.89
N SER A 2 -16.66 -18.79 -4.39
CA SER A 2 -16.33 -17.53 -3.81
C SER A 2 -15.86 -16.50 -4.86
N ASP A 3 -16.28 -15.31 -4.64
CA ASP A 3 -15.93 -14.01 -5.24
C ASP A 3 -14.42 -13.67 -5.31
N ASN A 4 -13.55 -14.57 -4.88
CA ASN A 4 -12.12 -14.34 -4.74
C ASN A 4 -11.41 -14.15 -6.10
N GLY A 5 -11.80 -14.93 -7.11
CA GLY A 5 -11.29 -14.73 -8.48
C GLY A 5 -11.75 -13.40 -9.10
N ALA A 6 -12.97 -12.95 -8.77
CA ALA A 6 -13.48 -11.67 -9.21
C ALA A 6 -12.75 -10.49 -8.52
N TYR A 7 -12.42 -10.64 -7.23
CA TYR A 7 -11.63 -9.65 -6.48
C TYR A 7 -10.23 -9.47 -7.09
N MET A 8 -9.50 -10.56 -7.31
CA MET A 8 -8.15 -10.49 -7.89
C MET A 8 -8.16 -9.97 -9.31
N LYS A 9 -9.17 -10.34 -10.11
CA LYS A 9 -9.33 -9.76 -11.45
C LYS A 9 -9.52 -8.25 -11.40
N LYS A 10 -10.25 -7.72 -10.41
CA LYS A 10 -10.38 -6.27 -10.20
C LYS A 10 -9.05 -5.63 -9.82
N VAL A 11 -8.29 -6.25 -8.92
CA VAL A 11 -6.96 -5.74 -8.53
C VAL A 11 -6.03 -5.69 -9.73
N LEU A 12 -5.96 -6.73 -10.55
CA LEU A 12 -5.11 -6.77 -11.74
C LEU A 12 -5.49 -5.71 -12.76
N LEU A 13 -6.79 -5.48 -13.01
CA LEU A 13 -7.26 -4.40 -13.86
C LEU A 13 -6.88 -3.02 -13.30
N GLN A 14 -6.99 -2.83 -11.99
CA GLN A 14 -6.56 -1.58 -11.34
C GLN A 14 -5.04 -1.39 -11.44
N VAL A 15 -4.26 -2.47 -11.39
CA VAL A 15 -2.80 -2.40 -11.60
C VAL A 15 -2.48 -1.97 -13.04
N GLU A 16 -3.19 -2.51 -14.04
CA GLU A 16 -3.04 -2.08 -15.45
C GLU A 16 -3.39 -0.60 -15.62
N ASP A 17 -4.50 -0.14 -15.03
CA ASP A 17 -4.90 1.27 -15.05
C ASP A 17 -3.85 2.16 -14.37
N LEU A 18 -3.34 1.74 -13.20
CA LEU A 18 -2.32 2.49 -12.46
C LEU A 18 -0.99 2.56 -13.22
N ASN A 19 -0.59 1.47 -13.89
CA ASN A 19 0.58 1.47 -14.77
C ASN A 19 0.43 2.52 -15.87
N ALA A 20 -0.73 2.59 -16.53
CA ALA A 20 -1.00 3.57 -17.56
C ALA A 20 -0.95 5.02 -17.02
N VAL A 21 -1.45 5.24 -15.81
CA VAL A 21 -1.39 6.53 -15.11
C VAL A 21 0.05 6.92 -14.80
N ILE A 22 0.87 6.00 -14.28
CA ILE A 22 2.29 6.26 -13.99
C ILE A 22 3.03 6.67 -15.26
N GLU A 23 2.87 5.93 -16.34
CA GLU A 23 3.52 6.26 -17.62
C GLU A 23 3.06 7.63 -18.16
N LYS A 24 1.77 7.94 -18.02
CA LYS A 24 1.23 9.25 -18.42
C LYS A 24 1.83 10.38 -17.58
N ILE A 25 1.88 10.22 -16.25
CA ILE A 25 2.44 11.22 -15.34
C ILE A 25 3.92 11.45 -15.65
N LYS A 26 4.70 10.39 -15.85
CA LYS A 26 6.12 10.47 -16.22
C LYS A 26 6.35 11.21 -17.53
N SER A 27 5.38 11.23 -18.45
CA SER A 27 5.48 11.95 -19.73
C SER A 27 5.23 13.45 -19.61
N GLU A 28 4.71 13.95 -18.47
CA GLU A 28 4.36 15.35 -18.30
C GLU A 28 5.57 16.18 -17.84
N ASP A 29 5.78 17.33 -18.47
CA ASP A 29 6.95 18.21 -18.23
C ASP A 29 6.93 18.90 -16.85
N PHE A 30 5.75 19.04 -16.24
CA PHE A 30 5.60 19.69 -14.93
C PHE A 30 5.75 18.72 -13.75
N VAL A 31 5.95 17.43 -14.00
CA VAL A 31 6.10 16.41 -12.96
C VAL A 31 7.57 16.24 -12.58
N ASP A 32 7.84 16.30 -11.29
CA ASP A 32 9.12 15.87 -10.72
C ASP A 32 9.18 14.35 -10.70
N LYS A 33 9.85 13.78 -11.69
CA LYS A 33 9.92 12.32 -11.93
C LYS A 33 10.71 11.58 -10.85
N ASP A 34 11.56 12.28 -10.12
CA ASP A 34 12.36 11.70 -9.03
C ASP A 34 11.58 11.67 -7.70
N ASN A 35 10.38 12.25 -7.66
CA ASN A 35 9.56 12.38 -6.46
C ASN A 35 8.10 11.90 -6.67
N ILE A 36 7.92 10.76 -7.32
CA ILE A 36 6.61 10.13 -7.48
C ILE A 36 6.36 9.16 -6.34
N TYR A 37 5.23 9.32 -5.66
CA TYR A 37 4.76 8.45 -4.59
C TYR A 37 3.38 7.88 -4.93
N LEU A 38 3.10 6.66 -4.49
CA LEU A 38 1.76 6.06 -4.61
C LEU A 38 1.11 5.95 -3.23
N LEU A 39 -0.19 6.23 -3.16
CA LEU A 39 -0.99 6.03 -1.97
C LEU A 39 -2.18 5.12 -2.28
N GLY A 40 -2.37 4.10 -1.45
CA GLY A 40 -3.50 3.19 -1.58
C GLY A 40 -4.12 2.83 -0.23
N SER A 41 -5.46 2.76 -0.21
CA SER A 41 -6.23 2.42 0.98
C SER A 41 -7.00 1.12 0.76
N SER A 42 -7.01 0.22 1.75
CA SER A 42 -7.73 -1.05 1.70
C SER A 42 -7.36 -1.86 0.45
N MET A 43 -8.29 -2.15 -0.44
CA MET A 43 -8.04 -2.80 -1.74
C MET A 43 -7.08 -1.99 -2.62
N GLY A 44 -7.16 -0.65 -2.58
CA GLY A 44 -6.21 0.22 -3.27
C GLY A 44 -4.78 0.08 -2.76
N GLY A 45 -4.59 -0.31 -1.50
CA GLY A 45 -3.30 -0.68 -0.95
C GLY A 45 -2.71 -1.93 -1.61
N VAL A 46 -3.54 -2.93 -1.93
CA VAL A 46 -3.12 -4.13 -2.69
C VAL A 46 -2.66 -3.72 -4.08
N THR A 47 -3.46 -2.88 -4.76
CA THR A 47 -3.15 -2.37 -6.10
C THR A 47 -1.82 -1.63 -6.13
N VAL A 48 -1.61 -0.71 -5.18
CA VAL A 48 -0.37 0.08 -5.07
C VAL A 48 0.83 -0.82 -4.77
N ALA A 49 0.74 -1.70 -3.78
CA ALA A 49 1.84 -2.59 -3.41
C ALA A 49 2.24 -3.51 -4.57
N THR A 50 1.26 -4.06 -5.32
CA THR A 50 1.50 -4.90 -6.48
C THR A 50 2.13 -4.12 -7.64
N CYS A 51 1.58 -2.94 -7.96
CA CYS A 51 2.08 -2.09 -9.03
C CYS A 51 3.52 -1.61 -8.77
N ALA A 52 3.84 -1.24 -7.53
CA ALA A 52 5.13 -0.70 -7.15
C ALA A 52 6.30 -1.68 -7.42
N VAL A 53 6.05 -2.99 -7.40
CA VAL A 53 7.07 -4.02 -7.66
C VAL A 53 7.69 -3.85 -9.04
N THR A 54 6.90 -3.52 -10.06
CA THR A 54 7.37 -3.31 -11.44
C THR A 54 7.84 -1.89 -11.73
N HIS A 55 7.65 -0.97 -10.79
CA HIS A 55 8.01 0.44 -10.90
C HIS A 55 9.01 0.88 -9.81
N THR A 56 9.86 -0.01 -9.35
CA THR A 56 10.82 0.29 -8.28
C THR A 56 11.74 1.47 -8.62
N ASP A 57 12.10 1.63 -9.89
CA ASP A 57 12.97 2.72 -10.33
C ASP A 57 12.22 4.06 -10.52
N ASP A 58 10.89 4.03 -10.62
CA ASP A 58 10.06 5.20 -10.88
C ASP A 58 9.38 5.74 -9.62
N ILE A 59 9.04 4.85 -8.68
CA ILE A 59 8.26 5.17 -7.50
C ILE A 59 9.17 5.27 -6.29
N LYS A 60 9.34 6.48 -5.77
CA LYS A 60 10.24 6.79 -4.66
C LYS A 60 9.79 6.22 -3.31
N GLY A 61 8.49 6.05 -3.11
CA GLY A 61 7.92 5.47 -1.90
C GLY A 61 6.42 5.17 -2.06
N ILE A 62 5.91 4.27 -1.23
CA ILE A 62 4.48 3.95 -1.20
C ILE A 62 3.90 4.20 0.18
N ILE A 63 2.63 4.62 0.20
CA ILE A 63 1.85 4.83 1.41
C ILE A 63 0.65 3.87 1.38
N LEU A 64 0.57 3.00 2.37
CA LEU A 64 -0.46 1.98 2.49
C LEU A 64 -1.32 2.28 3.72
N GLN A 65 -2.59 2.63 3.51
CA GLN A 65 -3.54 2.85 4.59
C GLN A 65 -4.42 1.60 4.75
N TYR A 66 -4.36 0.96 5.91
CA TYR A 66 -5.13 -0.27 6.23
C TYR A 66 -5.22 -1.22 5.02
N PRO A 67 -4.09 -1.62 4.42
CA PRO A 67 -4.09 -2.37 3.18
C PRO A 67 -4.68 -3.77 3.36
N ALA A 68 -5.53 -4.19 2.44
CA ALA A 68 -6.14 -5.52 2.46
C ALA A 68 -5.18 -6.61 1.94
N ILE A 69 -3.98 -6.67 2.49
CA ILE A 69 -2.92 -7.63 2.13
C ILE A 69 -2.77 -8.66 3.23
N PHE A 70 -2.96 -9.93 2.90
CA PHE A 70 -3.02 -11.05 3.83
C PHE A 70 -1.97 -12.10 3.43
N LEU A 71 -0.73 -11.92 3.88
CA LEU A 71 0.41 -12.71 3.42
C LEU A 71 0.33 -14.20 3.77
N ASN A 72 -0.22 -14.54 4.93
CA ASN A 72 -0.17 -15.90 5.46
C ASN A 72 -1.49 -16.68 5.44
N GLU A 73 -2.64 -16.01 5.37
CA GLU A 73 -3.94 -16.66 5.53
C GLU A 73 -4.79 -16.69 4.27
N GLN A 74 -4.70 -15.68 3.40
CA GLN A 74 -5.58 -15.55 2.24
C GLN A 74 -4.89 -15.65 0.88
N ALA A 75 -3.59 -15.69 0.83
CA ALA A 75 -2.86 -15.92 -0.41
C ALA A 75 -3.31 -17.24 -1.09
N TYR A 76 -3.69 -18.21 -0.29
CA TYR A 76 -4.22 -19.50 -0.77
C TYR A 76 -5.71 -19.45 -1.16
N GLU A 77 -6.54 -18.67 -0.45
CA GLU A 77 -7.98 -18.61 -0.71
C GLU A 77 -8.34 -17.64 -1.83
N ILE A 78 -7.52 -16.60 -2.04
CA ILE A 78 -7.79 -15.58 -3.04
C ILE A 78 -7.13 -15.92 -4.38
N GLY A 79 -6.32 -16.99 -4.45
CA GLY A 79 -5.53 -17.27 -5.63
C GLY A 79 -4.63 -16.08 -5.97
N ALA A 80 -4.17 -15.40 -4.93
CA ALA A 80 -3.54 -14.12 -5.07
C ALA A 80 -2.10 -14.31 -5.55
N GLU A 81 -1.91 -14.13 -6.81
CA GLU A 81 -0.62 -13.87 -7.42
C GLU A 81 -0.19 -12.39 -7.24
N TYR A 82 -0.62 -11.73 -6.15
CA TYR A 82 -0.02 -10.43 -5.90
C TYR A 82 1.32 -10.64 -5.23
N ASP A 83 2.32 -10.25 -5.93
CA ASP A 83 3.68 -10.26 -5.44
C ASP A 83 4.02 -8.89 -4.88
N VAL A 84 4.25 -8.80 -3.57
CA VAL A 84 4.79 -7.61 -2.93
C VAL A 84 6.32 -7.68 -2.83
N ASN A 85 6.91 -8.79 -3.32
CA ASN A 85 8.34 -9.01 -3.36
C ASN A 85 9.02 -8.09 -4.38
N GLY A 86 10.16 -7.58 -4.03
CA GLY A 86 11.02 -6.86 -4.95
C GLY A 86 10.86 -5.34 -4.93
N TYR A 87 9.85 -4.78 -4.28
CA TYR A 87 9.82 -3.34 -4.03
C TYR A 87 10.86 -2.99 -2.96
N LYS A 88 11.80 -2.10 -3.29
CA LYS A 88 12.99 -1.82 -2.47
C LYS A 88 12.99 -0.43 -1.84
N ASN A 89 12.03 0.42 -2.21
CA ASN A 89 11.96 1.79 -1.75
C ASN A 89 11.09 1.90 -0.49
N PRO A 90 11.17 3.01 0.26
CA PRO A 90 10.47 3.18 1.53
C PRO A 90 8.97 2.94 1.47
N VAL A 91 8.43 2.30 2.51
CA VAL A 91 7.01 2.04 2.71
C VAL A 91 6.54 2.73 3.99
N LEU A 92 5.49 3.55 3.90
CA LEU A 92 4.75 4.04 5.06
C LEU A 92 3.44 3.26 5.18
N LEU A 93 3.22 2.61 6.32
CA LEU A 93 2.02 1.86 6.61
C LEU A 93 1.24 2.51 7.75
N LEU A 94 -0.03 2.85 7.50
CA LEU A 94 -0.91 3.49 8.47
C LEU A 94 -2.08 2.56 8.78
N GLN A 95 -2.30 2.25 10.06
CA GLN A 95 -3.29 1.27 10.51
C GLN A 95 -4.03 1.74 11.75
N GLY A 96 -5.33 1.41 11.85
CA GLY A 96 -6.09 1.56 13.08
C GLY A 96 -6.09 0.25 13.90
N ASP A 97 -5.89 0.33 15.21
CA ASP A 97 -5.88 -0.85 16.10
C ASP A 97 -7.27 -1.44 16.37
N SER A 98 -8.32 -0.72 16.01
CA SER A 98 -9.71 -1.14 16.16
C SER A 98 -10.37 -1.51 14.82
N ASP A 99 -9.57 -1.73 13.77
CA ASP A 99 -10.03 -2.15 12.45
C ASP A 99 -10.53 -3.61 12.49
N LYS A 100 -11.83 -3.78 12.23
CA LYS A 100 -12.48 -5.10 12.17
C LYS A 100 -12.64 -5.63 10.75
N VAL A 101 -12.33 -4.83 9.74
CA VAL A 101 -12.38 -5.21 8.33
C VAL A 101 -11.03 -5.79 7.91
N VAL A 102 -9.95 -5.06 8.22
CA VAL A 102 -8.57 -5.51 8.06
C VAL A 102 -7.88 -5.38 9.42
N PRO A 103 -7.92 -6.42 10.25
CA PRO A 103 -7.23 -6.42 11.53
C PRO A 103 -5.75 -6.04 11.43
N ASP A 104 -5.27 -5.26 12.39
CA ASP A 104 -3.91 -4.69 12.42
C ASP A 104 -2.79 -5.74 12.34
N LYS A 105 -3.06 -6.97 12.81
CA LYS A 105 -2.11 -8.08 12.70
C LYS A 105 -1.56 -8.28 11.28
N TYR A 106 -2.39 -8.11 10.26
CA TYR A 106 -1.98 -8.28 8.85
C TYR A 106 -1.06 -7.16 8.38
N SER A 107 -1.30 -5.95 8.86
CA SER A 107 -0.42 -4.82 8.60
C SER A 107 0.92 -4.96 9.32
N ILE A 108 0.92 -5.51 10.54
CA ILE A 108 2.14 -5.85 11.28
C ILE A 108 2.95 -6.89 10.51
N GLU A 109 2.33 -8.00 10.10
CA GLU A 109 2.98 -9.05 9.29
C GLU A 109 3.57 -8.48 7.98
N LEU A 110 2.84 -7.60 7.31
CA LEU A 110 3.31 -6.95 6.09
C LEU A 110 4.52 -6.04 6.34
N CYS A 111 4.48 -5.26 7.42
CA CYS A 111 5.61 -4.40 7.79
C CYS A 111 6.85 -5.22 8.16
N ASP A 112 6.67 -6.29 8.92
CA ASP A 112 7.75 -7.22 9.25
C ASP A 112 8.34 -7.87 8.01
N TYR A 113 7.50 -8.24 7.05
CA TYR A 113 7.92 -8.78 5.77
C TYR A 113 8.81 -7.78 5.00
N TYR A 114 8.37 -6.54 4.82
CA TYR A 114 9.20 -5.50 4.17
C TYR A 114 10.52 -5.28 4.91
N ASN A 115 10.50 -5.25 6.23
CA ASN A 115 11.70 -5.07 7.05
C ASN A 115 12.62 -6.30 7.07
N SER A 116 12.14 -7.46 6.63
CA SER A 116 12.97 -8.64 6.41
C SER A 116 13.77 -8.57 5.12
N ILE A 117 13.29 -7.81 4.13
CA ILE A 117 13.99 -7.57 2.86
C ILE A 117 15.14 -6.58 3.06
N ASP A 118 14.84 -5.46 3.70
CA ASP A 118 15.83 -4.45 4.08
C ASP A 118 15.43 -3.78 5.40
N LYS A 119 16.39 -3.62 6.30
CA LYS A 119 16.17 -3.02 7.60
C LYS A 119 15.67 -1.57 7.45
N ASN A 120 14.58 -1.24 8.15
CA ASN A 120 13.89 0.06 8.09
C ASN A 120 13.22 0.38 6.73
N HIS A 121 12.93 -0.63 5.95
CA HIS A 121 12.20 -0.50 4.69
C HIS A 121 10.75 -0.01 4.92
N CYS A 122 10.07 -0.56 5.93
CA CYS A 122 8.71 -0.16 6.30
C CYS A 122 8.69 0.56 7.65
N ARG A 123 8.10 1.76 7.66
CA ARG A 123 7.68 2.47 8.87
C ARG A 123 6.18 2.29 9.05
N MET A 124 5.77 1.75 10.19
CA MET A 124 4.35 1.58 10.54
C MET A 124 3.93 2.56 11.63
N ILE A 125 2.74 3.15 11.48
CA ILE A 125 2.08 3.98 12.48
C ILE A 125 0.71 3.38 12.78
N ILE A 126 0.47 3.06 14.06
CA ILE A 126 -0.81 2.56 14.54
C ILE A 126 -1.58 3.70 15.23
N TYR A 127 -2.81 3.94 14.79
CA TYR A 127 -3.70 4.95 15.36
C TYR A 127 -4.67 4.30 16.34
N ASN A 128 -4.53 4.66 17.62
CA ASN A 128 -5.34 4.11 18.71
C ASN A 128 -6.82 4.46 18.54
N GLY A 129 -7.68 3.44 18.68
CA GLY A 129 -9.13 3.57 18.59
C GLY A 129 -9.67 3.82 17.17
N GLN A 130 -8.82 3.77 16.15
CA GLN A 130 -9.28 3.96 14.78
C GLN A 130 -9.68 2.63 14.13
N SER A 131 -10.79 2.69 13.40
CA SER A 131 -11.32 1.59 12.61
C SER A 131 -10.77 1.61 11.17
N HIS A 132 -11.43 0.87 10.26
CA HIS A 132 -11.00 0.72 8.85
C HIS A 132 -10.84 2.05 8.09
N VAL A 133 -11.56 3.09 8.46
CA VAL A 133 -11.40 4.43 7.88
C VAL A 133 -11.11 5.41 9.00
N PHE A 134 -10.04 6.17 8.89
CA PHE A 134 -9.68 7.16 9.90
C PHE A 134 -10.70 8.28 9.96
N THR A 135 -11.06 8.70 11.17
CA THR A 135 -12.11 9.69 11.40
C THR A 135 -11.61 10.85 12.26
N GLY A 136 -12.34 11.95 12.21
CA GLY A 136 -12.07 13.13 13.06
C GLY A 136 -10.65 13.66 12.89
N LYS A 137 -9.97 13.92 14.01
CA LYS A 137 -8.60 14.44 14.03
C LYS A 137 -7.58 13.53 13.35
N TYR A 138 -7.85 12.22 13.30
CA TYR A 138 -6.90 11.26 12.71
C TYR A 138 -6.78 11.37 11.20
N LYS A 139 -7.76 11.95 10.51
CA LYS A 139 -7.59 12.32 9.09
C LYS A 139 -6.48 13.35 8.90
N VAL A 140 -6.42 14.33 9.80
CA VAL A 140 -5.40 15.40 9.77
C VAL A 140 -4.04 14.84 10.20
N ILE A 141 -4.02 14.00 11.24
CA ILE A 141 -2.80 13.37 11.73
C ILE A 141 -2.19 12.48 10.63
N ALA A 142 -3.01 11.64 9.99
CA ALA A 142 -2.55 10.78 8.89
C ALA A 142 -2.00 11.62 7.71
N ALA A 143 -2.68 12.71 7.36
CA ALA A 143 -2.20 13.62 6.31
C ALA A 143 -0.84 14.24 6.67
N ARG A 144 -0.63 14.63 7.94
CA ARG A 144 0.67 15.12 8.43
C ARG A 144 1.75 14.04 8.35
N ASP A 145 1.44 12.82 8.82
CA ASP A 145 2.41 11.72 8.82
C ASP A 145 2.81 11.32 7.39
N ILE A 146 1.86 11.39 6.44
CA ILE A 146 2.14 11.22 5.00
C ILE A 146 3.03 12.36 4.49
N TYR A 147 2.72 13.61 4.83
CA TYR A 147 3.51 14.76 4.42
C TYR A 147 4.95 14.67 4.93
N GLU A 148 5.14 14.29 6.19
CA GLU A 148 6.47 14.05 6.77
C GLU A 148 7.25 12.96 6.01
N PHE A 149 6.56 11.89 5.61
CA PHE A 149 7.17 10.80 4.85
C PHE A 149 7.62 11.22 3.45
N ILE A 150 6.79 11.95 2.71
CA ILE A 150 7.11 12.37 1.34
C ILE A 150 8.12 13.53 1.30
N SER A 151 8.30 14.24 2.43
CA SER A 151 9.21 15.40 2.55
C SER A 151 10.60 15.01 3.10
N ALA A 152 10.77 13.76 3.48
CA ALA A 152 12.03 13.25 4.04
C ALA A 152 13.08 12.91 2.90
#